data_98494b37f5098009f2c99911120db922
#
_entry.id   98494b37f5098009f2c99911120db922
#
_cell.length_a   1.000
_cell.length_b   1.000
_cell.length_c   1.000
_cell.angle_alpha   90.00
_cell.angle_beta   90.00
_cell.angle_gamma   90.00
#
_symmetry.space_group_name_H-M   'P 1'
#
loop_
_entity.id
_entity.type
_entity.pdbx_description
1 polymer ?
#
loop_
_entity_poly.entity_id
_entity_poly.type
_entity_poly.pdbx_seq_one_letter_code
_entity_poly.pdbx_strand_id
1 'polypeptide(L)'
;MKPVNQQQIKDINMKRLYASIYSTPGISRAELAKRTKLSKTTVSTLVDELIERAFIQDSGIVESTALGRRPNSLHIRRNSHYIIVFNWYENQIYSHLVVIAGTSVFQDVRIIGKGGSYVSASQESFQEAVSAHCSPDEILGICIVISAMIDEKHKEIYSTTIHLPEMEGTQLFASLKDAFPGHPVDLLNDTACYSYAEKVYGGITEKNFAFINFGNRGIGASLFIDGSMLGKASGSFTQFGHYSVDPDGPLCVCGNHGCLEALFSEPRLKERISEFGEIPSLSSCSQVTFSDLGKAATFRDPVALSMVDEIARELSLALGNLICMVSPSLIILGGKIPNLGEYFLERVRENLKKTGFRRMVDSVQVRYSRLQSDSFLNGAMKYFFDIHYSFTDKNPSGFFIG
;
A
#
# COMPACT_ATOMS: atom_id res chain seq x y z
N MET A 1 5.93 -22.19 19.70
CA MET A 1 6.76 -21.74 18.56
C MET A 1 7.15 -22.97 17.76
N LYS A 2 6.85 -23.02 16.45
CA LYS A 2 7.40 -24.10 15.59
C LYS A 2 8.91 -23.89 15.49
N PRO A 3 9.74 -24.96 15.54
CA PRO A 3 11.18 -24.84 15.39
C PRO A 3 11.49 -24.24 14.00
N VAL A 4 12.30 -23.19 13.97
CA VAL A 4 12.73 -22.55 12.73
C VAL A 4 13.67 -23.51 12.01
N ASN A 5 13.34 -23.94 10.80
CA ASN A 5 14.17 -24.86 10.05
C ASN A 5 15.35 -24.12 9.38
N GLN A 6 16.36 -24.86 8.94
CA GLN A 6 17.56 -24.28 8.28
C GLN A 6 17.22 -23.48 7.00
N GLN A 7 16.20 -23.89 6.25
CA GLN A 7 15.74 -23.17 5.06
C GLN A 7 15.16 -21.80 5.40
N GLN A 8 14.34 -21.73 6.46
CA GLN A 8 13.79 -20.46 6.92
C GLN A 8 14.88 -19.49 7.40
N ILE A 9 15.90 -20.01 8.13
CA ILE A 9 17.05 -19.18 8.53
C ILE A 9 17.82 -18.68 7.32
N LYS A 10 18.02 -19.53 6.31
CA LYS A 10 18.67 -19.17 5.06
C LYS A 10 17.89 -18.08 4.34
N ASP A 11 16.57 -18.22 4.17
CA ASP A 11 15.69 -17.22 3.54
C ASP A 11 15.77 -15.86 4.25
N ILE A 12 15.61 -15.84 5.57
CA ILE A 12 15.74 -14.63 6.38
C ILE A 12 17.09 -13.95 6.15
N ASN A 13 18.16 -14.72 6.12
CA ASN A 13 19.50 -14.16 5.91
C ASN A 13 19.66 -13.61 4.48
N MET A 14 19.16 -14.29 3.46
CA MET A 14 19.15 -13.80 2.07
C MET A 14 18.37 -12.50 1.94
N LYS A 15 17.17 -12.41 2.51
CA LYS A 15 16.38 -11.19 2.56
C LYS A 15 17.11 -10.04 3.25
N ARG A 16 17.77 -10.30 4.37
CA ARG A 16 18.57 -9.28 5.09
C ARG A 16 19.77 -8.79 4.27
N LEU A 17 20.46 -9.68 3.57
CA LEU A 17 21.57 -9.31 2.69
C LEU A 17 21.05 -8.46 1.51
N TYR A 18 19.98 -8.93 0.84
CA TYR A 18 19.35 -8.22 -0.26
C TYR A 18 18.89 -6.81 0.16
N ALA A 19 18.17 -6.68 1.27
CA ALA A 19 17.73 -5.39 1.81
C ALA A 19 18.91 -4.47 2.17
N SER A 20 20.02 -5.01 2.67
CA SER A 20 21.21 -4.24 2.98
C SER A 20 21.92 -3.70 1.73
N ILE A 21 21.95 -4.50 0.65
CA ILE A 21 22.51 -4.09 -0.66
C ILE A 21 21.59 -3.07 -1.33
N TYR A 22 20.27 -3.26 -1.23
CA TYR A 22 19.27 -2.33 -1.75
C TYR A 22 19.39 -0.95 -1.10
N SER A 23 19.49 -0.91 0.24
CA SER A 23 19.60 0.35 1.00
C SER A 23 20.97 1.03 0.91
N THR A 24 22.02 0.28 0.53
CA THR A 24 23.40 0.79 0.45
C THR A 24 24.07 0.21 -0.79
N PRO A 25 23.75 0.74 -1.99
CA PRO A 25 24.40 0.31 -3.23
C PRO A 25 25.92 0.48 -3.15
N GLY A 26 26.65 -0.52 -3.62
CA GLY A 26 28.10 -0.52 -3.56
C GLY A 26 28.70 -1.12 -2.28
N ILE A 27 27.87 -1.63 -1.37
CA ILE A 27 28.33 -2.27 -0.13
C ILE A 27 29.21 -3.48 -0.43
N SER A 28 30.29 -3.63 0.35
CA SER A 28 31.19 -4.78 0.25
C SER A 28 30.70 -5.98 1.07
N ARG A 29 31.17 -7.21 0.71
CA ARG A 29 30.88 -8.43 1.50
C ARG A 29 31.34 -8.30 2.95
N ALA A 30 32.45 -7.60 3.20
CA ALA A 30 32.98 -7.39 4.55
C ALA A 30 32.05 -6.49 5.39
N GLU A 31 31.55 -5.41 4.78
CA GLU A 31 30.58 -4.52 5.43
C GLU A 31 29.23 -5.22 5.65
N LEU A 32 28.77 -6.03 4.69
CA LEU A 32 27.57 -6.85 4.86
C LEU A 32 27.69 -7.78 6.07
N ALA A 33 28.84 -8.48 6.22
CA ALA A 33 29.09 -9.35 7.37
C ALA A 33 29.02 -8.57 8.69
N LYS A 34 29.64 -7.38 8.72
CA LYS A 34 29.61 -6.50 9.90
C LYS A 34 28.20 -6.01 10.23
N ARG A 35 27.45 -5.56 9.20
CA ARG A 35 26.10 -5.00 9.36
C ARG A 35 25.06 -6.04 9.74
N THR A 36 25.14 -7.23 9.13
CA THR A 36 24.18 -8.33 9.38
C THR A 36 24.54 -9.20 10.55
N LYS A 37 25.78 -9.07 11.08
CA LYS A 37 26.37 -9.93 12.14
C LYS A 37 26.45 -11.42 11.73
N LEU A 38 26.51 -11.68 10.42
CA LEU A 38 26.75 -13.02 9.87
C LEU A 38 28.26 -13.29 9.71
N SER A 39 28.65 -14.58 9.69
CA SER A 39 30.03 -14.95 9.39
C SER A 39 30.41 -14.55 7.96
N LYS A 40 31.70 -14.25 7.74
CA LYS A 40 32.21 -13.93 6.38
C LYS A 40 31.93 -15.04 5.37
N THR A 41 32.05 -16.29 5.81
CA THR A 41 31.77 -17.48 4.98
C THR A 41 30.28 -17.52 4.60
N THR A 42 29.38 -17.36 5.56
CA THR A 42 27.93 -17.33 5.30
C THR A 42 27.57 -16.23 4.31
N VAL A 43 28.10 -15.00 4.51
CA VAL A 43 27.85 -13.88 3.59
C VAL A 43 28.37 -14.21 2.20
N SER A 44 29.59 -14.75 2.05
CA SER A 44 30.13 -15.12 0.74
C SER A 44 29.23 -16.12 0.01
N THR A 45 28.85 -17.22 0.67
CA THR A 45 28.01 -18.25 0.08
C THR A 45 26.64 -17.70 -0.37
N LEU A 46 25.98 -16.92 0.48
CA LEU A 46 24.65 -16.37 0.17
C LEU A 46 24.71 -15.25 -0.90
N VAL A 47 25.77 -14.46 -0.92
CA VAL A 47 26.01 -13.45 -1.97
C VAL A 47 26.28 -14.13 -3.30
N ASP A 48 27.08 -15.20 -3.33
CA ASP A 48 27.34 -15.95 -4.57
C ASP A 48 26.05 -16.54 -5.13
N GLU A 49 25.19 -17.09 -4.28
CA GLU A 49 23.87 -17.61 -4.70
C GLU A 49 22.94 -16.49 -5.23
N LEU A 50 22.94 -15.31 -4.61
CA LEU A 50 22.18 -14.16 -5.10
C LEU A 50 22.71 -13.65 -6.46
N ILE A 51 24.02 -13.71 -6.71
CA ILE A 51 24.63 -13.37 -8.01
C ILE A 51 24.27 -14.42 -9.06
N GLU A 52 24.42 -15.71 -8.76
CA GLU A 52 24.06 -16.80 -9.65
C GLU A 52 22.59 -16.72 -10.08
N ARG A 53 21.71 -16.37 -9.16
CA ARG A 53 20.27 -16.19 -9.41
C ARG A 53 19.93 -14.82 -9.97
N ALA A 54 20.90 -14.02 -10.36
CA ALA A 54 20.72 -12.70 -10.99
C ALA A 54 19.96 -11.64 -10.15
N PHE A 55 19.84 -11.79 -8.83
CA PHE A 55 19.25 -10.76 -7.96
C PHE A 55 20.19 -9.57 -7.73
N ILE A 56 21.48 -9.85 -7.67
CA ILE A 56 22.52 -8.85 -7.45
C ILE A 56 23.66 -9.05 -8.47
N GLN A 57 24.46 -8.03 -8.62
CA GLN A 57 25.66 -8.07 -9.44
C GLN A 57 26.86 -7.54 -8.66
N ASP A 58 28.03 -8.07 -9.00
CA ASP A 58 29.31 -7.59 -8.53
C ASP A 58 29.89 -6.69 -9.61
N SER A 59 29.96 -5.38 -9.34
CA SER A 59 30.40 -4.38 -10.35
C SER A 59 31.92 -4.23 -10.40
N GLY A 60 32.68 -5.13 -9.76
CA GLY A 60 34.14 -5.08 -9.74
C GLY A 60 34.69 -4.01 -8.78
N ILE A 61 35.90 -3.58 -9.02
CA ILE A 61 36.69 -2.79 -8.08
C ILE A 61 36.22 -1.33 -8.07
N VAL A 62 35.77 -0.81 -6.90
CA VAL A 62 35.55 0.61 -6.69
C VAL A 62 36.91 1.32 -6.58
N GLU A 63 37.11 2.44 -7.25
CA GLU A 63 38.28 3.28 -7.05
C GLU A 63 38.29 3.83 -5.62
N SER A 64 39.22 3.33 -4.82
CA SER A 64 39.46 3.77 -3.42
C SER A 64 40.88 4.28 -3.31
N THR A 65 41.07 5.37 -2.61
CA THR A 65 42.37 5.97 -2.32
C THR A 65 43.17 5.25 -1.22
N ALA A 66 42.60 4.18 -0.62
CA ALA A 66 43.24 3.41 0.45
C ALA A 66 44.14 2.29 -0.10
N LEU A 67 45.33 2.13 0.50
CA LEU A 67 46.24 1.01 0.24
C LEU A 67 45.62 -0.31 0.75
N GLY A 68 45.26 -1.21 -0.19
CA GLY A 68 44.73 -2.55 0.12
C GLY A 68 44.01 -3.18 -1.08
N ARG A 69 43.71 -4.52 -0.98
CA ARG A 69 42.89 -5.20 -1.99
C ARG A 69 41.52 -4.54 -2.02
N ARG A 70 41.18 -3.90 -3.12
CA ARG A 70 39.94 -3.13 -3.32
C ARG A 70 38.73 -4.08 -3.17
N PRO A 71 37.74 -3.73 -2.32
CA PRO A 71 36.57 -4.57 -2.16
C PRO A 71 35.67 -4.50 -3.40
N ASN A 72 35.10 -5.61 -3.78
CA ASN A 72 34.07 -5.68 -4.81
C ASN A 72 32.79 -4.95 -4.33
N SER A 73 32.15 -4.27 -5.24
CA SER A 73 30.97 -3.46 -5.04
C SER A 73 29.70 -4.21 -5.45
N LEU A 74 28.82 -4.48 -4.49
CA LEU A 74 27.57 -5.21 -4.72
C LEU A 74 26.41 -4.25 -5.00
N HIS A 75 25.66 -4.55 -6.05
CA HIS A 75 24.51 -3.78 -6.48
C HIS A 75 23.32 -4.70 -6.79
N ILE A 76 22.11 -4.19 -6.63
CA ILE A 76 20.92 -4.86 -7.13
C ILE A 76 20.98 -4.91 -8.67
N ARG A 77 20.70 -6.06 -9.27
CA ARG A 77 20.55 -6.18 -10.70
C ARG A 77 19.17 -5.67 -11.10
N ARG A 78 19.13 -4.56 -11.83
CA ARG A 78 17.90 -3.78 -12.03
C ARG A 78 16.87 -4.44 -12.95
N ASN A 79 17.29 -5.24 -13.93
CA ASN A 79 16.39 -5.75 -14.99
C ASN A 79 16.45 -7.29 -15.04
N SER A 80 16.23 -7.96 -13.93
CA SER A 80 16.37 -9.43 -13.90
C SER A 80 15.16 -10.17 -13.37
N HIS A 81 14.34 -9.52 -12.53
CA HIS A 81 13.18 -10.13 -11.92
C HIS A 81 12.04 -9.12 -11.83
N TYR A 82 10.85 -9.60 -12.06
CA TYR A 82 9.66 -8.78 -12.19
C TYR A 82 8.55 -9.27 -11.27
N ILE A 83 7.69 -8.36 -10.90
CA ILE A 83 6.38 -8.63 -10.30
C ILE A 83 5.36 -7.90 -11.15
N ILE A 84 4.30 -8.58 -11.54
CA ILE A 84 3.20 -7.93 -12.22
C ILE A 84 2.17 -7.49 -11.17
N VAL A 85 1.71 -6.25 -11.30
CA VAL A 85 0.73 -5.64 -10.40
C VAL A 85 -0.49 -5.26 -11.22
N PHE A 86 -1.63 -5.85 -10.90
CA PHE A 86 -2.93 -5.50 -11.44
C PHE A 86 -3.67 -4.68 -10.40
N ASN A 87 -4.06 -3.45 -10.73
CA ASN A 87 -4.99 -2.68 -9.94
C ASN A 87 -6.40 -2.81 -10.54
N TRP A 88 -7.24 -3.56 -9.84
CA TRP A 88 -8.65 -3.71 -10.21
C TRP A 88 -9.44 -2.53 -9.68
N TYR A 89 -9.93 -1.72 -10.62
CA TYR A 89 -10.55 -0.46 -10.29
C TYR A 89 -11.82 -0.24 -11.11
N GLU A 90 -12.94 0.01 -10.47
CA GLU A 90 -14.24 0.23 -11.11
C GLU A 90 -14.49 -0.73 -12.31
N ASN A 91 -14.54 -0.20 -13.54
CA ASN A 91 -14.76 -0.98 -14.75
C ASN A 91 -13.48 -1.13 -15.59
N GLN A 92 -12.33 -1.19 -14.95
CA GLN A 92 -11.03 -1.28 -15.65
C GLN A 92 -9.97 -1.93 -14.79
N ILE A 93 -8.94 -2.41 -15.43
CA ILE A 93 -7.70 -2.83 -14.79
C ILE A 93 -6.55 -1.96 -15.28
N TYR A 94 -5.68 -1.61 -14.36
CA TYR A 94 -4.37 -1.04 -14.65
C TYR A 94 -3.33 -2.12 -14.41
N SER A 95 -2.53 -2.43 -15.41
CA SER A 95 -1.53 -3.48 -15.35
C SER A 95 -0.13 -2.87 -15.41
N HIS A 96 0.74 -3.29 -14.51
CA HIS A 96 2.11 -2.83 -14.44
C HIS A 96 3.07 -4.00 -14.29
N LEU A 97 4.07 -4.09 -15.17
CA LEU A 97 5.20 -4.98 -14.96
C LEU A 97 6.30 -4.17 -14.26
N VAL A 98 6.56 -4.50 -13.01
CA VAL A 98 7.47 -3.75 -12.14
C VAL A 98 8.71 -4.57 -11.87
N VAL A 99 9.89 -4.02 -12.17
CA VAL A 99 11.14 -4.67 -11.75
C VAL A 99 11.29 -4.57 -10.23
N ILE A 100 11.91 -5.56 -9.60
CA ILE A 100 12.11 -5.58 -8.13
C ILE A 100 12.87 -4.36 -7.58
N ALA A 101 13.49 -3.57 -8.45
CA ALA A 101 14.10 -2.29 -8.12
C ALA A 101 13.10 -1.11 -8.06
N GLY A 102 11.81 -1.34 -8.37
CA GLY A 102 10.72 -0.36 -8.22
C GLY A 102 10.37 0.43 -9.48
N THR A 103 10.91 0.08 -10.66
CA THR A 103 10.58 0.77 -11.92
C THR A 103 9.57 -0.05 -12.72
N SER A 104 8.48 0.57 -13.18
CA SER A 104 7.54 -0.04 -14.12
C SER A 104 8.11 0.02 -15.54
N VAL A 105 8.17 -1.12 -16.20
CA VAL A 105 8.68 -1.27 -17.58
C VAL A 105 7.59 -1.54 -18.61
N PHE A 106 6.39 -1.88 -18.15
CA PHE A 106 5.18 -2.04 -18.97
C PHE A 106 4.00 -1.48 -18.23
N GLN A 107 3.09 -0.85 -18.95
CA GLN A 107 1.82 -0.34 -18.44
C GLN A 107 0.73 -0.58 -19.49
N ASP A 108 -0.42 -1.07 -19.03
CA ASP A 108 -1.59 -1.31 -19.86
C ASP A 108 -2.87 -0.94 -19.09
N VAL A 109 -3.89 -0.50 -19.79
CA VAL A 109 -5.20 -0.19 -19.21
C VAL A 109 -6.28 -0.87 -20.04
N ARG A 110 -7.06 -1.74 -19.40
CA ARG A 110 -8.17 -2.44 -20.06
C ARG A 110 -9.49 -2.08 -19.42
N ILE A 111 -10.45 -1.73 -20.25
CA ILE A 111 -11.81 -1.44 -19.83
C ILE A 111 -12.57 -2.76 -19.72
N ILE A 112 -13.20 -2.99 -18.58
CA ILE A 112 -14.07 -4.14 -18.33
C ILE A 112 -15.49 -3.79 -18.78
N GLY A 113 -15.96 -4.44 -19.84
CA GLY A 113 -17.34 -4.29 -20.29
C GLY A 113 -18.34 -4.85 -19.27
N LYS A 114 -19.63 -4.54 -19.48
CA LYS A 114 -20.71 -5.06 -18.61
C LYS A 114 -20.69 -6.60 -18.61
N GLY A 115 -20.48 -7.20 -17.42
CA GLY A 115 -20.35 -8.66 -17.26
C GLY A 115 -18.98 -9.23 -17.68
N GLY A 116 -17.99 -8.38 -17.96
CA GLY A 116 -16.62 -8.80 -18.28
C GLY A 116 -15.84 -9.27 -17.05
N SER A 117 -14.88 -10.17 -17.29
CA SER A 117 -14.04 -10.77 -16.24
C SER A 117 -12.76 -9.99 -16.02
N TYR A 118 -12.52 -9.59 -14.78
CA TYR A 118 -11.25 -8.99 -14.33
C TYR A 118 -10.09 -10.00 -14.44
N VAL A 119 -10.37 -11.27 -14.15
CA VAL A 119 -9.38 -12.34 -14.25
C VAL A 119 -8.92 -12.52 -15.69
N SER A 120 -9.86 -12.64 -16.64
CA SER A 120 -9.53 -12.82 -18.06
C SER A 120 -8.74 -11.63 -18.62
N ALA A 121 -9.17 -10.40 -18.30
CA ALA A 121 -8.47 -9.19 -18.73
C ALA A 121 -7.05 -9.10 -18.12
N SER A 122 -6.88 -9.52 -16.86
CA SER A 122 -5.57 -9.60 -16.23
C SER A 122 -4.68 -10.66 -16.88
N GLN A 123 -5.25 -11.81 -17.27
CA GLN A 123 -4.51 -12.86 -17.97
C GLN A 123 -4.02 -12.42 -19.36
N GLU A 124 -4.87 -11.75 -20.13
CA GLU A 124 -4.48 -11.18 -21.42
C GLU A 124 -3.35 -10.16 -21.30
N SER A 125 -3.45 -9.24 -20.33
CA SER A 125 -2.41 -8.25 -20.07
C SER A 125 -1.11 -8.89 -19.57
N PHE A 126 -1.20 -9.98 -18.77
CA PHE A 126 -0.04 -10.77 -18.35
C PHE A 126 0.69 -11.35 -19.55
N GLN A 127 -0.03 -11.99 -20.48
CA GLN A 127 0.55 -12.60 -21.69
C GLN A 127 1.26 -11.55 -22.55
N GLU A 128 0.67 -10.38 -22.72
CA GLU A 128 1.26 -9.27 -23.47
C GLU A 128 2.54 -8.75 -22.80
N ALA A 129 2.49 -8.49 -21.50
CA ALA A 129 3.65 -8.01 -20.73
C ALA A 129 4.83 -8.98 -20.80
N VAL A 130 4.56 -10.28 -20.61
CA VAL A 130 5.59 -11.32 -20.65
C VAL A 130 6.18 -11.46 -22.05
N SER A 131 5.33 -11.54 -23.09
CA SER A 131 5.80 -11.71 -24.47
C SER A 131 6.69 -10.56 -24.95
N ALA A 132 6.47 -9.35 -24.43
CA ALA A 132 7.19 -8.14 -24.86
C ALA A 132 8.44 -7.83 -24.05
N HIS A 133 8.53 -8.24 -22.76
CA HIS A 133 9.52 -7.69 -21.83
C HIS A 133 10.38 -8.71 -21.08
N CYS A 134 9.92 -9.95 -20.88
CA CYS A 134 10.63 -10.93 -20.06
C CYS A 134 10.21 -12.37 -20.39
N SER A 135 10.88 -13.34 -19.77
CA SER A 135 10.41 -14.73 -19.76
C SER A 135 9.49 -15.00 -18.56
N PRO A 136 8.59 -15.99 -18.63
CA PRO A 136 7.73 -16.34 -17.49
C PRO A 136 8.51 -16.63 -16.21
N ASP A 137 9.68 -17.27 -16.33
CA ASP A 137 10.54 -17.65 -15.19
C ASP A 137 11.15 -16.43 -14.46
N GLU A 138 11.15 -15.25 -15.08
CA GLU A 138 11.61 -14.01 -14.47
C GLU A 138 10.50 -13.32 -13.64
N ILE A 139 9.25 -13.79 -13.74
CA ILE A 139 8.13 -13.29 -12.93
C ILE A 139 8.14 -13.98 -11.57
N LEU A 140 8.45 -13.22 -10.52
CA LEU A 140 8.47 -13.74 -9.16
C LEU A 140 7.08 -13.96 -8.57
N GLY A 141 6.10 -13.20 -9.03
CA GLY A 141 4.72 -13.29 -8.60
C GLY A 141 3.80 -12.23 -9.17
N ILE A 142 2.54 -12.34 -8.81
CA ILE A 142 1.43 -11.50 -9.29
C ILE A 142 0.74 -10.89 -8.08
N CYS A 143 0.61 -9.57 -8.08
CA CYS A 143 -0.15 -8.83 -7.07
C CYS A 143 -1.43 -8.30 -7.70
N ILE A 144 -2.57 -8.59 -7.10
CA ILE A 144 -3.86 -8.00 -7.45
C ILE A 144 -4.22 -7.02 -6.34
N VAL A 145 -4.25 -5.75 -6.66
CA VAL A 145 -4.61 -4.68 -5.73
C VAL A 145 -6.06 -4.32 -5.94
N ILE A 146 -6.83 -4.34 -4.88
CA ILE A 146 -8.27 -4.10 -4.91
C ILE A 146 -8.72 -3.37 -3.64
N SER A 147 -9.69 -2.46 -3.77
CA SER A 147 -10.36 -1.87 -2.61
C SER A 147 -11.40 -2.86 -2.08
N ALA A 148 -10.97 -3.74 -1.18
CA ALA A 148 -11.78 -4.84 -0.66
C ALA A 148 -11.37 -5.24 0.76
N MET A 149 -12.31 -5.86 1.47
CA MET A 149 -12.06 -6.64 2.68
C MET A 149 -11.88 -8.11 2.32
N ILE A 150 -10.74 -8.68 2.65
CA ILE A 150 -10.34 -10.02 2.28
C ILE A 150 -10.28 -10.91 3.52
N ASP A 151 -10.96 -12.04 3.50
CA ASP A 151 -10.82 -13.08 4.52
C ASP A 151 -9.72 -14.06 4.13
N GLU A 152 -8.58 -13.92 4.79
CA GLU A 152 -7.44 -14.83 4.57
C GLU A 152 -7.76 -16.29 4.91
N LYS A 153 -8.58 -16.51 5.94
CA LYS A 153 -8.85 -17.84 6.47
C LYS A 153 -9.77 -18.63 5.56
N HIS A 154 -10.84 -18.00 5.09
CA HIS A 154 -11.83 -18.65 4.23
C HIS A 154 -11.58 -18.42 2.74
N LYS A 155 -10.61 -17.57 2.40
CA LYS A 155 -10.30 -17.17 1.03
C LYS A 155 -11.50 -16.57 0.31
N GLU A 156 -12.08 -15.57 0.94
CA GLU A 156 -13.28 -14.88 0.46
C GLU A 156 -13.07 -13.38 0.47
N ILE A 157 -13.79 -12.67 -0.41
CA ILE A 157 -13.92 -11.22 -0.33
C ILE A 157 -15.24 -10.91 0.36
N TYR A 158 -15.20 -10.33 1.55
CA TYR A 158 -16.39 -9.92 2.29
C TYR A 158 -17.10 -8.72 1.67
N SER A 159 -16.33 -7.76 1.19
CA SER A 159 -16.84 -6.51 0.65
C SER A 159 -15.82 -5.91 -0.30
N THR A 160 -16.31 -5.30 -1.36
CA THR A 160 -15.50 -4.56 -2.33
C THR A 160 -16.28 -3.37 -2.87
N THR A 161 -15.56 -2.34 -3.31
CA THR A 161 -16.13 -1.16 -3.95
C THR A 161 -16.41 -1.35 -5.45
N ILE A 162 -15.94 -2.47 -6.03
CA ILE A 162 -16.16 -2.80 -7.45
C ILE A 162 -17.10 -3.98 -7.59
N HIS A 163 -17.82 -4.05 -8.70
CA HIS A 163 -18.63 -5.20 -9.04
C HIS A 163 -17.72 -6.27 -9.66
N LEU A 164 -17.60 -7.42 -8.97
CA LEU A 164 -16.86 -8.58 -9.43
C LEU A 164 -17.84 -9.68 -9.81
N PRO A 165 -18.03 -9.97 -11.10
CA PRO A 165 -18.88 -11.09 -11.54
C PRO A 165 -18.40 -12.43 -10.97
N GLU A 166 -17.10 -12.58 -10.76
CA GLU A 166 -16.47 -13.78 -10.21
C GLU A 166 -16.78 -14.04 -8.73
N MET A 167 -17.37 -13.07 -8.02
CA MET A 167 -17.79 -13.25 -6.62
C MET A 167 -19.10 -14.01 -6.49
N GLU A 168 -19.85 -14.20 -7.56
CA GLU A 168 -21.03 -15.03 -7.58
C GLU A 168 -20.62 -16.51 -7.49
N GLY A 169 -20.28 -16.93 -6.27
CA GLY A 169 -19.73 -18.25 -5.95
C GLY A 169 -18.25 -18.21 -5.59
N THR A 170 -17.77 -19.24 -4.91
CA THR A 170 -16.36 -19.39 -4.44
C THR A 170 -15.34 -19.59 -5.57
N GLN A 171 -15.58 -19.00 -6.75
CA GLN A 171 -14.83 -19.29 -7.98
C GLN A 171 -13.62 -18.37 -8.21
N LEU A 172 -13.62 -17.14 -7.64
CA LEU A 172 -12.56 -16.16 -7.91
C LEU A 172 -11.15 -16.73 -7.69
N PHE A 173 -10.94 -17.39 -6.57
CA PHE A 173 -9.62 -17.92 -6.20
C PHE A 173 -9.20 -19.10 -7.09
N ALA A 174 -10.14 -19.95 -7.48
CA ALA A 174 -9.89 -21.01 -8.43
C ALA A 174 -9.53 -20.42 -9.82
N SER A 175 -10.33 -19.46 -10.27
CA SER A 175 -10.10 -18.77 -11.55
C SER A 175 -8.74 -18.06 -11.61
N LEU A 176 -8.32 -17.42 -10.53
CA LEU A 176 -7.00 -16.79 -10.44
C LEU A 176 -5.86 -17.81 -10.51
N LYS A 177 -6.01 -18.94 -9.81
CA LYS A 177 -5.04 -20.02 -9.85
C LYS A 177 -4.89 -20.62 -11.25
N ASP A 178 -6.02 -20.79 -11.93
CA ASP A 178 -6.06 -21.36 -13.29
C ASP A 178 -5.55 -20.36 -14.33
N ALA A 179 -5.77 -19.05 -14.12
CA ALA A 179 -5.31 -17.99 -15.00
C ALA A 179 -3.77 -17.82 -14.98
N PHE A 180 -3.12 -18.11 -13.85
CA PHE A 180 -1.69 -17.87 -13.64
C PHE A 180 -0.95 -19.12 -13.13
N PRO A 181 -0.95 -20.21 -13.89
CA PRO A 181 -0.34 -21.47 -13.47
C PRO A 181 1.17 -21.29 -13.23
N GLY A 182 1.65 -21.83 -12.12
CA GLY A 182 3.08 -21.76 -11.78
C GLY A 182 3.56 -20.46 -11.14
N HIS A 183 2.70 -19.44 -11.04
CA HIS A 183 3.03 -18.18 -10.40
C HIS A 183 2.26 -18.02 -9.08
N PRO A 184 2.92 -17.54 -8.01
CA PRO A 184 2.21 -17.13 -6.80
C PRO A 184 1.38 -15.87 -7.07
N VAL A 185 0.13 -15.89 -6.62
CA VAL A 185 -0.80 -14.75 -6.74
C VAL A 185 -1.12 -14.23 -5.35
N ASP A 186 -1.00 -12.93 -5.17
CA ASP A 186 -1.34 -12.23 -3.93
C ASP A 186 -2.47 -11.24 -4.18
N LEU A 187 -3.48 -11.30 -3.32
CA LEU A 187 -4.62 -10.37 -3.36
C LEU A 187 -4.49 -9.39 -2.21
N LEU A 188 -4.30 -8.12 -2.52
CA LEU A 188 -3.92 -7.07 -1.59
C LEU A 188 -4.96 -5.95 -1.53
N ASN A 189 -5.24 -5.47 -0.33
CA ASN A 189 -6.01 -4.24 -0.15
C ASN A 189 -5.19 -3.01 -0.58
N ASP A 190 -5.82 -2.08 -1.28
CA ASP A 190 -5.19 -0.85 -1.80
C ASP A 190 -4.58 0.03 -0.70
N THR A 191 -5.32 0.26 0.38
CA THR A 191 -4.84 1.07 1.52
C THR A 191 -3.63 0.44 2.19
N ALA A 192 -3.58 -0.90 2.28
CA ALA A 192 -2.42 -1.61 2.79
C ALA A 192 -1.20 -1.41 1.87
N CYS A 193 -1.37 -1.41 0.56
CA CYS A 193 -0.30 -1.15 -0.40
C CYS A 193 0.25 0.28 -0.27
N TYR A 194 -0.61 1.30 -0.19
CA TYR A 194 -0.19 2.69 0.06
C TYR A 194 0.59 2.82 1.37
N SER A 195 0.08 2.23 2.44
CA SER A 195 0.71 2.30 3.76
C SER A 195 2.07 1.60 3.80
N TYR A 196 2.21 0.49 3.07
CA TYR A 196 3.49 -0.20 2.96
C TYR A 196 4.51 0.60 2.13
N ALA A 197 4.05 1.30 1.09
CA ALA A 197 4.89 2.25 0.36
C ALA A 197 5.40 3.36 1.28
N GLU A 198 4.55 3.96 2.11
CA GLU A 198 4.96 4.94 3.11
C GLU A 198 6.01 4.38 4.08
N LYS A 199 5.80 3.17 4.60
CA LYS A 199 6.77 2.50 5.47
C LYS A 199 8.16 2.38 4.85
N VAL A 200 8.21 2.05 3.55
CA VAL A 200 9.48 1.74 2.87
C VAL A 200 10.13 2.98 2.27
N TYR A 201 9.33 3.85 1.66
CA TYR A 201 9.81 4.97 0.84
C TYR A 201 9.48 6.36 1.43
N GLY A 202 8.54 6.42 2.39
CA GLY A 202 8.07 7.68 3.01
C GLY A 202 9.00 8.30 4.04
N GLY A 203 10.19 7.73 4.25
CA GLY A 203 11.17 8.20 5.23
C GLY A 203 10.70 8.06 6.69
N ILE A 204 9.83 7.08 6.96
CA ILE A 204 9.28 6.83 8.30
C ILE A 204 10.32 6.10 9.15
N THR A 205 10.57 6.62 10.35
CA THR A 205 11.44 6.00 11.38
C THR A 205 10.63 5.40 12.51
N GLU A 206 9.38 5.84 12.64
CA GLU A 206 8.43 5.44 13.65
C GLU A 206 7.99 3.98 13.44
N LYS A 207 8.04 3.18 14.50
CA LYS A 207 7.57 1.79 14.47
C LYS A 207 6.05 1.69 14.60
N ASN A 208 5.45 2.66 15.29
CA ASN A 208 4.02 2.73 15.54
C ASN A 208 3.45 3.93 14.79
N PHE A 209 2.74 3.69 13.70
CA PHE A 209 2.09 4.73 12.92
C PHE A 209 0.78 4.25 12.32
N ALA A 210 -0.07 5.20 11.97
CA ALA A 210 -1.30 4.97 11.24
C ALA A 210 -1.24 5.68 9.89
N PHE A 211 -1.71 5.02 8.85
CA PHE A 211 -1.95 5.60 7.53
C PHE A 211 -3.45 5.62 7.28
N ILE A 212 -4.02 6.78 7.03
CA ILE A 212 -5.45 6.97 6.74
C ILE A 212 -5.57 7.35 5.26
N ASN A 213 -6.27 6.53 4.50
CA ASN A 213 -6.44 6.67 3.06
C ASN A 213 -7.84 7.15 2.71
N PHE A 214 -7.96 8.32 2.14
CA PHE A 214 -9.22 8.77 1.53
C PHE A 214 -9.21 8.39 0.05
N GLY A 215 -9.73 7.22 -0.24
CA GLY A 215 -9.86 6.68 -1.59
C GLY A 215 -11.02 7.32 -2.38
N ASN A 216 -11.29 6.78 -3.57
CA ASN A 216 -12.35 7.30 -4.43
C ASN A 216 -13.76 7.09 -3.86
N ARG A 217 -14.00 5.98 -3.18
CA ARG A 217 -15.31 5.57 -2.67
C ARG A 217 -15.34 5.27 -1.18
N GLY A 218 -14.19 5.21 -0.54
CA GLY A 218 -14.09 4.79 0.85
C GLY A 218 -12.94 5.44 1.59
N ILE A 219 -12.98 5.28 2.91
CA ILE A 219 -11.95 5.74 3.84
C ILE A 219 -11.36 4.50 4.51
N GLY A 220 -10.13 4.16 4.17
CA GLY A 220 -9.40 3.04 4.74
C GLY A 220 -8.35 3.50 5.75
N ALA A 221 -7.86 2.55 6.55
CA ALA A 221 -6.68 2.77 7.37
C ALA A 221 -5.79 1.53 7.42
N SER A 222 -4.52 1.72 7.68
CA SER A 222 -3.58 0.66 8.07
C SER A 222 -2.80 1.10 9.29
N LEU A 223 -2.62 0.18 10.23
CA LEU A 223 -1.88 0.40 11.46
C LEU A 223 -0.58 -0.39 11.45
N PHE A 224 0.50 0.25 11.86
CA PHE A 224 1.77 -0.42 12.11
C PHE A 224 2.08 -0.40 13.61
N ILE A 225 2.33 -1.58 14.16
CA ILE A 225 2.69 -1.79 15.56
C ILE A 225 4.03 -2.52 15.58
N ASP A 226 5.01 -1.99 16.30
CA ASP A 226 6.37 -2.52 16.34
C ASP A 226 7.01 -2.74 14.95
N GLY A 227 6.66 -1.86 14.01
CA GLY A 227 7.13 -1.91 12.62
C GLY A 227 6.47 -2.97 11.75
N SER A 228 5.45 -3.67 12.25
CA SER A 228 4.68 -4.67 11.50
C SER A 228 3.27 -4.17 11.24
N MET A 229 2.77 -4.40 10.03
CA MET A 229 1.38 -4.08 9.67
C MET A 229 0.42 -4.96 10.46
N LEU A 230 -0.54 -4.35 11.12
CA LEU A 230 -1.61 -5.06 11.83
C LEU A 230 -2.55 -5.70 10.79
N GLY A 231 -2.79 -7.00 10.93
CA GLY A 231 -3.70 -7.74 10.04
C GLY A 231 -3.21 -7.93 8.63
N LYS A 232 -1.92 -7.70 8.37
CA LYS A 232 -1.30 -7.82 7.05
C LYS A 232 -2.03 -6.95 6.00
N ALA A 233 -1.97 -7.30 4.71
CA ALA A 233 -2.57 -6.52 3.63
C ALA A 233 -4.00 -6.97 3.23
N SER A 234 -4.73 -7.63 4.11
CA SER A 234 -6.10 -8.09 3.84
C SER A 234 -7.16 -6.98 3.88
N GLY A 235 -6.84 -5.84 4.50
CA GLY A 235 -7.80 -4.75 4.71
C GLY A 235 -8.90 -5.04 5.73
N SER A 236 -8.90 -6.23 6.36
CA SER A 236 -9.99 -6.66 7.26
C SER A 236 -9.83 -6.17 8.71
N PHE A 237 -8.65 -5.70 9.11
CA PHE A 237 -8.34 -5.38 10.51
C PHE A 237 -8.69 -3.95 10.93
N THR A 238 -8.83 -3.04 9.98
CA THR A 238 -9.05 -1.63 10.29
C THR A 238 -10.13 -1.06 9.40
N GLN A 239 -11.33 -0.98 9.95
CA GLN A 239 -12.48 -0.39 9.28
C GLN A 239 -12.71 1.06 9.74
N PHE A 240 -11.66 1.89 9.64
CA PHE A 240 -11.65 3.25 10.15
C PHE A 240 -12.71 4.15 9.50
N GLY A 241 -12.98 3.96 8.20
CA GLY A 241 -14.04 4.69 7.50
C GLY A 241 -15.44 4.40 8.02
N HIS A 242 -15.63 3.23 8.63
CA HIS A 242 -16.91 2.83 9.26
C HIS A 242 -16.99 3.16 10.76
N TYR A 243 -16.00 3.91 11.27
CA TYR A 243 -16.11 4.49 12.62
C TYR A 243 -17.22 5.54 12.65
N SER A 244 -18.24 5.30 13.47
CA SER A 244 -19.36 6.23 13.64
C SER A 244 -18.94 7.41 14.53
N VAL A 245 -19.01 8.60 14.00
CA VAL A 245 -18.75 9.86 14.71
C VAL A 245 -20.02 10.65 14.98
N ASP A 246 -21.12 10.29 14.30
CA ASP A 246 -22.45 10.88 14.47
C ASP A 246 -23.51 9.77 14.47
N PRO A 247 -23.93 9.26 15.65
CA PRO A 247 -24.93 8.18 15.74
C PRO A 247 -26.29 8.48 15.10
N ASP A 248 -26.63 9.76 14.94
CA ASP A 248 -27.87 10.23 14.31
C ASP A 248 -27.66 10.60 12.82
N GLY A 249 -26.45 10.43 12.33
CA GLY A 249 -26.06 10.76 10.97
C GLY A 249 -26.59 9.79 9.89
N PRO A 250 -26.20 9.96 8.62
CA PRO A 250 -26.72 9.20 7.50
C PRO A 250 -26.39 7.70 7.64
N LEU A 251 -27.28 6.88 7.06
CA LEU A 251 -27.08 5.41 6.97
C LEU A 251 -25.87 5.11 6.08
N CYS A 252 -24.97 4.31 6.60
CA CYS A 252 -23.81 3.79 5.89
C CYS A 252 -24.11 2.46 5.20
N VAL A 253 -23.37 2.15 4.13
CA VAL A 253 -23.45 0.86 3.45
C VAL A 253 -23.13 -0.35 4.35
N CYS A 254 -22.42 -0.15 5.45
CA CYS A 254 -22.14 -1.17 6.45
C CYS A 254 -23.33 -1.48 7.39
N GLY A 255 -24.43 -0.73 7.29
CA GLY A 255 -25.62 -0.86 8.14
C GLY A 255 -25.60 0.00 9.41
N ASN A 256 -24.50 0.70 9.69
CA ASN A 256 -24.39 1.66 10.82
C ASN A 256 -24.74 3.08 10.38
N HIS A 257 -24.89 3.99 11.32
CA HIS A 257 -25.17 5.41 11.07
C HIS A 257 -23.94 6.29 11.38
N GLY A 258 -23.80 7.39 10.60
CA GLY A 258 -22.79 8.44 10.82
C GLY A 258 -21.34 7.98 10.76
N CYS A 259 -21.05 6.97 9.96
CA CYS A 259 -19.69 6.58 9.65
C CYS A 259 -18.95 7.70 8.92
N LEU A 260 -17.66 7.88 9.15
CA LEU A 260 -16.83 8.87 8.44
C LEU A 260 -17.00 8.78 6.92
N GLU A 261 -17.06 7.57 6.37
CA GLU A 261 -17.25 7.34 4.95
C GLU A 261 -18.63 7.81 4.45
N ALA A 262 -19.69 7.55 5.22
CA ALA A 262 -21.04 8.00 4.89
C ALA A 262 -21.18 9.53 4.97
N LEU A 263 -20.36 10.19 5.79
CA LEU A 263 -20.36 11.64 5.93
C LEU A 263 -19.49 12.34 4.87
N PHE A 264 -18.29 11.81 4.59
CA PHE A 264 -17.23 12.58 3.92
C PHE A 264 -16.55 11.88 2.73
N SER A 265 -17.06 10.76 2.23
CA SER A 265 -16.56 10.24 0.94
C SER A 265 -16.91 11.19 -0.21
N GLU A 266 -16.07 11.26 -1.26
CA GLU A 266 -16.35 12.17 -2.39
C GLU A 266 -17.76 12.04 -3.00
N PRO A 267 -18.34 10.83 -3.14
CA PRO A 267 -19.73 10.70 -3.60
C PRO A 267 -20.77 11.40 -2.71
N ARG A 268 -20.46 11.66 -1.46
CA ARG A 268 -21.36 12.30 -0.49
C ARG A 268 -21.15 13.81 -0.35
N LEU A 269 -19.98 14.33 -0.80
CA LEU A 269 -19.61 15.73 -0.58
C LEU A 269 -20.66 16.73 -1.09
N LYS A 270 -21.22 16.49 -2.29
CA LYS A 270 -22.19 17.40 -2.88
C LYS A 270 -23.46 17.52 -2.02
N GLU A 271 -23.97 16.40 -1.53
CA GLU A 271 -25.13 16.36 -0.66
C GLU A 271 -24.82 17.06 0.69
N ARG A 272 -23.68 16.73 1.28
CA ARG A 272 -23.26 17.33 2.56
C ARG A 272 -23.04 18.84 2.45
N ILE A 273 -22.43 19.33 1.37
CA ILE A 273 -22.24 20.77 1.17
C ILE A 273 -23.59 21.49 1.15
N SER A 274 -24.63 20.89 0.57
CA SER A 274 -25.96 21.53 0.51
C SER A 274 -26.61 21.79 1.87
N GLU A 275 -26.17 21.08 2.92
CA GLU A 275 -26.61 21.31 4.30
C GLU A 275 -25.98 22.58 4.91
N PHE A 276 -24.83 23.01 4.41
CA PHE A 276 -24.13 24.22 4.84
C PHE A 276 -24.48 25.44 3.99
N GLY A 277 -25.01 25.23 2.79
CA GLY A 277 -25.35 26.28 1.85
C GLY A 277 -24.99 25.93 0.41
N GLU A 278 -24.74 26.94 -0.41
CA GLU A 278 -24.37 26.77 -1.82
C GLU A 278 -22.97 27.35 -2.06
N ILE A 279 -22.17 26.58 -2.80
CA ILE A 279 -20.88 27.05 -3.36
C ILE A 279 -21.11 27.33 -4.85
N PRO A 280 -21.23 28.61 -5.27
CA PRO A 280 -21.63 28.97 -6.63
C PRO A 280 -20.73 28.35 -7.71
N SER A 281 -19.43 28.23 -7.48
CA SER A 281 -18.47 27.64 -8.41
C SER A 281 -18.64 26.13 -8.59
N LEU A 282 -19.34 25.45 -7.70
CA LEU A 282 -19.55 23.99 -7.70
C LEU A 282 -20.99 23.58 -8.01
N SER A 283 -21.92 24.53 -8.14
CA SER A 283 -23.35 24.24 -8.33
C SER A 283 -23.66 23.44 -9.60
N SER A 284 -22.89 23.65 -10.68
CA SER A 284 -23.02 22.93 -11.95
C SER A 284 -22.31 21.57 -11.97
N CYS A 285 -21.49 21.24 -10.99
CA CYS A 285 -20.77 19.98 -10.94
C CYS A 285 -21.74 18.81 -10.64
N SER A 286 -21.67 17.74 -11.41
CA SER A 286 -22.45 16.51 -11.13
C SER A 286 -21.95 15.83 -9.85
N GLN A 287 -20.64 15.87 -9.61
CA GLN A 287 -19.96 15.38 -8.43
C GLN A 287 -18.93 16.42 -7.95
N VAL A 288 -18.74 16.55 -6.66
CA VAL A 288 -17.73 17.42 -6.04
C VAL A 288 -16.61 16.56 -5.47
N THR A 289 -15.37 16.93 -5.77
CA THR A 289 -14.17 16.27 -5.26
C THR A 289 -13.54 17.05 -4.10
N PHE A 290 -12.64 16.42 -3.35
CA PHE A 290 -11.83 17.14 -2.36
C PHE A 290 -10.97 18.25 -2.99
N SER A 291 -10.53 18.06 -4.25
CA SER A 291 -9.80 19.10 -4.98
C SER A 291 -10.68 20.33 -5.26
N ASP A 292 -11.93 20.14 -5.62
CA ASP A 292 -12.86 21.23 -5.89
C ASP A 292 -13.17 22.00 -4.59
N LEU A 293 -13.46 21.26 -3.51
CA LEU A 293 -13.72 21.85 -2.20
C LEU A 293 -12.49 22.61 -1.67
N GLY A 294 -11.29 22.04 -1.79
CA GLY A 294 -10.05 22.67 -1.37
C GLY A 294 -9.73 23.95 -2.15
N LYS A 295 -10.00 23.97 -3.46
CA LYS A 295 -9.90 25.19 -4.28
C LYS A 295 -10.88 26.27 -3.81
N ALA A 296 -12.16 25.92 -3.60
CA ALA A 296 -13.16 26.88 -3.11
C ALA A 296 -12.76 27.45 -1.74
N ALA A 297 -12.27 26.60 -0.82
CA ALA A 297 -11.76 27.05 0.47
C ALA A 297 -10.52 27.96 0.34
N THR A 298 -9.65 27.72 -0.63
CA THR A 298 -8.49 28.59 -0.91
C THR A 298 -8.95 29.98 -1.37
N PHE A 299 -10.06 30.06 -2.12
CA PHE A 299 -10.71 31.33 -2.50
C PHE A 299 -11.55 31.94 -1.39
N ARG A 300 -11.49 31.40 -0.18
CA ARG A 300 -12.21 31.92 1.00
C ARG A 300 -13.75 31.86 0.88
N ASP A 301 -14.28 30.91 0.11
CA ASP A 301 -15.72 30.65 0.09
C ASP A 301 -16.18 30.21 1.50
N PRO A 302 -17.16 30.90 2.12
CA PRO A 302 -17.53 30.64 3.50
C PRO A 302 -18.16 29.26 3.72
N VAL A 303 -18.92 28.75 2.73
CA VAL A 303 -19.53 27.41 2.79
C VAL A 303 -18.46 26.34 2.68
N ALA A 304 -17.49 26.54 1.74
CA ALA A 304 -16.38 25.63 1.59
C ALA A 304 -15.51 25.57 2.86
N LEU A 305 -15.22 26.71 3.50
CA LEU A 305 -14.48 26.75 4.75
C LEU A 305 -15.24 26.04 5.87
N SER A 306 -16.55 26.26 5.99
CA SER A 306 -17.39 25.58 6.98
C SER A 306 -17.39 24.08 6.80
N MET A 307 -17.47 23.60 5.55
CA MET A 307 -17.42 22.17 5.23
C MET A 307 -16.05 21.56 5.53
N VAL A 308 -14.95 22.26 5.20
CA VAL A 308 -13.59 21.83 5.54
C VAL A 308 -13.39 21.75 7.05
N ASP A 309 -13.91 22.71 7.81
CA ASP A 309 -13.87 22.72 9.27
C ASP A 309 -14.66 21.55 9.87
N GLU A 310 -15.81 21.20 9.28
CA GLU A 310 -16.62 20.06 9.70
C GLU A 310 -15.88 18.73 9.46
N ILE A 311 -15.33 18.53 8.27
CA ILE A 311 -14.53 17.34 7.96
C ILE A 311 -13.35 17.22 8.93
N ALA A 312 -12.67 18.33 9.20
CA ALA A 312 -11.53 18.34 10.13
C ALA A 312 -11.95 18.01 11.56
N ARG A 313 -13.12 18.50 12.00
CA ARG A 313 -13.67 18.23 13.33
C ARG A 313 -13.99 16.75 13.52
N GLU A 314 -14.75 16.18 12.62
CA GLU A 314 -15.19 14.78 12.71
C GLU A 314 -14.02 13.80 12.56
N LEU A 315 -13.11 14.07 11.62
CA LEU A 315 -11.89 13.29 11.50
C LEU A 315 -11.07 13.34 12.79
N SER A 316 -10.98 14.51 13.43
CA SER A 316 -10.22 14.66 14.68
C SER A 316 -10.83 13.88 15.84
N LEU A 317 -12.17 13.72 15.90
CA LEU A 317 -12.82 12.86 16.88
C LEU A 317 -12.41 11.40 16.70
N ALA A 318 -12.48 10.90 15.46
CA ALA A 318 -12.09 9.53 15.15
C ALA A 318 -10.58 9.29 15.41
N LEU A 319 -9.72 10.23 15.00
CA LEU A 319 -8.28 10.16 15.26
C LEU A 319 -7.94 10.22 16.74
N GLY A 320 -8.65 11.04 17.52
CA GLY A 320 -8.49 11.12 18.98
C GLY A 320 -8.77 9.78 19.66
N ASN A 321 -9.82 9.08 19.23
CA ASN A 321 -10.14 7.75 19.72
C ASN A 321 -9.09 6.71 19.30
N LEU A 322 -8.64 6.75 18.04
CA LEU A 322 -7.55 5.89 17.55
C LEU A 322 -6.26 6.11 18.35
N ILE A 323 -5.91 7.36 18.64
CA ILE A 323 -4.73 7.70 19.47
C ILE A 323 -4.85 7.08 20.87
N CYS A 324 -6.04 7.17 21.50
CA CYS A 324 -6.26 6.58 22.82
C CYS A 324 -6.17 5.05 22.83
N MET A 325 -6.52 4.38 21.73
CA MET A 325 -6.50 2.92 21.63
C MET A 325 -5.14 2.35 21.25
N VAL A 326 -4.42 3.00 20.32
CA VAL A 326 -3.24 2.43 19.65
C VAL A 326 -1.96 3.21 19.97
N SER A 327 -2.08 4.47 20.38
CA SER A 327 -0.95 5.36 20.69
C SER A 327 0.11 5.42 19.57
N PRO A 328 -0.25 5.73 18.31
CA PRO A 328 0.72 5.88 17.25
C PRO A 328 1.58 7.12 17.49
N SER A 329 2.84 7.09 17.08
CA SER A 329 3.72 8.27 17.11
C SER A 329 3.51 9.20 15.91
N LEU A 330 2.96 8.65 14.82
CA LEU A 330 2.75 9.35 13.56
C LEU A 330 1.41 8.92 12.94
N ILE A 331 0.66 9.90 12.45
CA ILE A 331 -0.52 9.67 11.60
C ILE A 331 -0.26 10.34 10.24
N ILE A 332 -0.45 9.56 9.18
CA ILE A 332 -0.27 10.02 7.80
C ILE A 332 -1.63 10.03 7.12
N LEU A 333 -2.01 11.18 6.60
CA LEU A 333 -3.23 11.38 5.82
C LEU A 333 -2.88 11.28 4.32
N GLY A 334 -3.40 10.27 3.64
CA GLY A 334 -3.12 9.97 2.25
C GLY A 334 -4.37 9.90 1.37
N GLY A 335 -4.18 9.45 0.13
CA GLY A 335 -5.25 9.43 -0.87
C GLY A 335 -5.57 10.83 -1.37
N LYS A 336 -6.84 11.18 -1.41
CA LYS A 336 -7.31 12.47 -1.94
C LYS A 336 -7.42 13.59 -0.92
N ILE A 337 -7.39 13.29 0.38
CA ILE A 337 -7.59 14.29 1.45
C ILE A 337 -6.52 15.41 1.45
N PRO A 338 -5.27 15.21 1.00
CA PRO A 338 -4.31 16.31 0.87
C PRO A 338 -4.76 17.43 -0.07
N ASN A 339 -5.71 17.16 -0.95
CA ASN A 339 -6.27 18.17 -1.86
C ASN A 339 -7.10 19.26 -1.13
N LEU A 340 -7.48 19.03 0.13
CA LEU A 340 -8.08 20.06 0.97
C LEU A 340 -7.08 21.13 1.43
N GLY A 341 -5.77 20.91 1.24
CA GLY A 341 -4.72 21.87 1.51
C GLY A 341 -4.28 21.97 2.97
N GLU A 342 -3.35 22.89 3.25
CA GLU A 342 -2.73 23.03 4.58
C GLU A 342 -3.73 23.55 5.61
N TYR A 343 -4.69 24.41 5.22
CA TYR A 343 -5.74 24.87 6.12
C TYR A 343 -6.47 23.70 6.80
N PHE A 344 -6.87 22.68 6.07
CA PHE A 344 -7.50 21.49 6.63
C PHE A 344 -6.58 20.78 7.63
N LEU A 345 -5.31 20.58 7.28
CA LEU A 345 -4.36 19.91 8.16
C LEU A 345 -4.12 20.66 9.48
N GLU A 346 -4.05 21.99 9.41
CA GLU A 346 -3.97 22.85 10.59
C GLU A 346 -5.22 22.70 11.46
N ARG A 347 -6.41 22.70 10.85
CA ARG A 347 -7.69 22.51 11.59
C ARG A 347 -7.75 21.14 12.27
N VAL A 348 -7.28 20.08 11.60
CA VAL A 348 -7.17 18.75 12.21
C VAL A 348 -6.25 18.79 13.44
N ARG A 349 -5.07 19.38 13.33
CA ARG A 349 -4.10 19.51 14.44
C ARG A 349 -4.68 20.33 15.61
N GLU A 350 -5.40 21.41 15.33
CA GLU A 350 -6.04 22.22 16.35
C GLU A 350 -7.17 21.50 17.06
N ASN A 351 -8.02 20.79 16.32
CA ASN A 351 -9.14 20.05 16.87
C ASN A 351 -8.67 18.85 17.71
N LEU A 352 -7.61 18.17 17.30
CA LEU A 352 -7.01 17.08 18.08
C LEU A 352 -6.59 17.53 19.48
N LYS A 353 -6.12 18.76 19.65
CA LYS A 353 -5.78 19.31 20.99
C LYS A 353 -6.99 19.41 21.93
N LYS A 354 -8.21 19.35 21.39
CA LYS A 354 -9.48 19.42 22.13
C LYS A 354 -10.12 18.03 22.31
N THR A 355 -9.53 16.99 21.70
CA THR A 355 -10.07 15.63 21.68
C THR A 355 -9.07 14.65 22.31
N GLY A 356 -9.57 13.55 22.84
CA GLY A 356 -8.74 12.47 23.36
C GLY A 356 -7.96 12.81 24.63
N PHE A 357 -7.02 11.94 24.98
CA PHE A 357 -6.16 12.13 26.15
C PHE A 357 -4.99 13.06 25.77
N ARG A 358 -5.04 14.31 26.24
CA ARG A 358 -4.17 15.41 25.82
C ARG A 358 -2.69 15.03 25.73
N ARG A 359 -2.17 14.36 26.76
CA ARG A 359 -0.75 13.98 26.81
C ARG A 359 -0.36 12.99 25.71
N MET A 360 -1.30 12.14 25.28
CA MET A 360 -1.09 11.23 24.14
C MET A 360 -1.17 11.98 22.81
N VAL A 361 -2.18 12.85 22.66
CA VAL A 361 -2.36 13.66 21.45
C VAL A 361 -1.15 14.57 21.20
N ASP A 362 -0.61 15.21 22.25
CA ASP A 362 0.55 16.11 22.14
C ASP A 362 1.83 15.38 21.67
N SER A 363 1.87 14.05 21.79
CA SER A 363 3.01 13.23 21.34
C SER A 363 2.90 12.71 19.89
N VAL A 364 1.76 12.92 19.24
CA VAL A 364 1.48 12.40 17.90
C VAL A 364 1.74 13.46 16.84
N GLN A 365 2.54 13.12 15.84
CA GLN A 365 2.68 13.93 14.64
C GLN A 365 1.59 13.57 13.62
N VAL A 366 0.92 14.58 13.05
CA VAL A 366 -0.02 14.40 11.93
C VAL A 366 0.52 15.12 10.70
N ARG A 367 0.64 14.42 9.57
CA ARG A 367 1.10 14.98 8.30
C ARG A 367 0.41 14.36 7.09
N TYR A 368 0.50 15.02 5.98
CA TYR A 368 0.15 14.41 4.70
C TYR A 368 1.18 13.39 4.23
N SER A 369 0.72 12.45 3.40
CA SER A 369 1.58 11.60 2.59
C SER A 369 2.49 12.48 1.71
N ARG A 370 3.75 12.03 1.55
CA ARG A 370 4.73 12.69 0.65
C ARG A 370 4.91 11.90 -0.65
N LEU A 371 4.28 10.74 -0.74
CA LEU A 371 4.38 9.87 -1.89
C LEU A 371 3.32 10.23 -2.95
N GLN A 372 3.62 9.91 -4.19
CA GLN A 372 2.69 10.11 -5.32
C GLN A 372 1.57 9.05 -5.31
N SER A 373 0.51 9.30 -6.08
CA SER A 373 -0.68 8.45 -6.14
C SER A 373 -0.43 7.05 -6.69
N ASP A 374 0.64 6.82 -7.44
CA ASP A 374 1.04 5.53 -7.98
C ASP A 374 1.96 4.71 -7.05
N SER A 375 2.30 5.27 -5.88
CA SER A 375 3.19 4.63 -4.91
C SER A 375 2.69 3.27 -4.42
N PHE A 376 1.37 3.01 -4.50
CA PHE A 376 0.79 1.72 -4.14
C PHE A 376 1.36 0.55 -4.96
N LEU A 377 1.78 0.79 -6.22
CA LEU A 377 2.42 -0.20 -7.07
C LEU A 377 3.71 -0.72 -6.42
N ASN A 378 4.56 0.22 -6.01
CA ASN A 378 5.80 -0.10 -5.31
C ASN A 378 5.52 -0.70 -3.92
N GLY A 379 4.44 -0.27 -3.27
CA GLY A 379 3.97 -0.84 -2.01
C GLY A 379 3.54 -2.30 -2.16
N ALA A 380 2.73 -2.62 -3.17
CA ALA A 380 2.28 -3.97 -3.47
C ALA A 380 3.46 -4.89 -3.82
N MET A 381 4.31 -4.46 -4.77
CA MET A 381 5.51 -5.19 -5.17
C MET A 381 6.41 -5.47 -3.96
N LYS A 382 6.67 -4.45 -3.17
CA LYS A 382 7.58 -4.57 -2.02
C LYS A 382 6.98 -5.40 -0.89
N TYR A 383 5.67 -5.29 -0.65
CA TYR A 383 4.96 -6.14 0.31
C TYR A 383 5.09 -7.61 -0.08
N PHE A 384 4.76 -7.94 -1.32
CA PHE A 384 4.90 -9.30 -1.84
C PHE A 384 6.34 -9.82 -1.66
N PHE A 385 7.33 -9.04 -2.08
CA PHE A 385 8.73 -9.43 -2.02
C PHE A 385 9.24 -9.65 -0.58
N ASP A 386 8.88 -8.78 0.34
CA ASP A 386 9.35 -8.85 1.73
C ASP A 386 8.64 -9.94 2.53
N ILE A 387 7.35 -10.14 2.30
CA ILE A 387 6.48 -10.97 3.14
C ILE A 387 6.29 -12.36 2.52
N HIS A 388 5.95 -12.44 1.24
CA HIS A 388 5.52 -13.68 0.59
C HIS A 388 6.61 -14.35 -0.22
N TYR A 389 7.45 -13.58 -0.91
CA TYR A 389 8.53 -14.18 -1.69
C TYR A 389 9.54 -14.90 -0.77
N SER A 390 10.00 -16.09 -1.18
CA SER A 390 11.05 -16.85 -0.50
C SER A 390 12.17 -17.21 -1.45
N PHE A 391 13.40 -16.90 -1.07
CA PHE A 391 14.60 -17.29 -1.81
C PHE A 391 14.86 -18.81 -1.79
N THR A 392 14.30 -19.51 -0.80
CA THR A 392 14.57 -20.93 -0.58
C THR A 392 13.46 -21.85 -1.04
N ASP A 393 12.29 -21.32 -1.30
CA ASP A 393 11.17 -22.08 -1.85
C ASP A 393 11.29 -22.11 -3.38
N LYS A 394 11.62 -23.28 -3.92
CA LYS A 394 11.78 -23.50 -5.36
C LYS A 394 10.46 -23.64 -6.12
N ASN A 395 9.38 -23.90 -5.39
CA ASN A 395 8.03 -23.99 -5.92
C ASN A 395 7.09 -23.22 -4.98
N PRO A 396 7.05 -21.90 -5.09
CA PRO A 396 6.03 -21.14 -4.36
C PRO A 396 4.66 -21.44 -4.98
N SER A 397 4.14 -22.64 -4.72
CA SER A 397 2.77 -23.01 -5.10
C SER A 397 1.80 -22.41 -4.10
N GLY A 398 1.87 -21.09 -3.89
CA GLY A 398 1.08 -20.40 -2.91
C GLY A 398 0.17 -19.39 -3.56
N PHE A 399 -1.14 -19.56 -3.36
CA PHE A 399 -2.05 -18.44 -3.40
C PHE A 399 -1.93 -17.73 -2.05
N PHE A 400 -1.37 -16.54 -2.06
CA PHE A 400 -1.22 -15.73 -0.86
C PHE A 400 -2.37 -14.72 -0.80
N ILE A 401 -3.01 -14.66 0.33
CA ILE A 401 -3.96 -13.61 0.64
C ILE A 401 -3.38 -12.80 1.78
N GLY A 402 -3.02 -11.58 1.47
CA GLY A 402 -2.67 -10.53 2.40
C GLY A 402 -1.54 -10.79 3.37
#